data_12b7f506fd93b38b623dc5b244bcfc1e
#
_entry.id   12b7f506fd93b38b623dc5b244bcfc1e
#
_cell.length_a   1.000
_cell.length_b   1.000
_cell.length_c   1.000
_cell.angle_alpha   90.00
_cell.angle_beta   90.00
_cell.angle_gamma   90.00
#
_symmetry.space_group_name_H-M   'P 1'
#
loop_
_entity.id
_entity.type
_entity.pdbx_description
1 polymer ?
#
loop_
_entity_poly.entity_id
_entity_poly.type
_entity_poly.pdbx_seq_one_letter_code
_entity_poly.pdbx_strand_id
1 'polypeptide(L)'
;MDISLHRLTKAGHIRRLARGVYDFPRMHAGLGPLTPSVNAVADAIARSTGETIVCSDATAANRLGVTAQVPAQTVLLTDGTTRPVRAGGQTIQFKRVSPSRLAGGDTPAGLVLRALRFLGADAIDDDVVSRLRSALSDRDRKKLSDLRRHALSWMLPVIGRILTPEDERDRQQALAS
;
A
#
# COMPACT_ATOMS: atom_id res chain seq x y z
N MET A 1 17.98 14.74 23.62
CA MET A 1 18.29 14.82 22.16
C MET A 1 19.78 14.52 22.06
N ASP A 2 20.16 13.53 21.27
CA ASP A 2 21.56 13.11 21.17
C ASP A 2 22.36 14.20 20.43
N ILE A 3 23.34 14.80 21.11
CA ILE A 3 24.19 15.87 20.59
C ILE A 3 24.93 15.43 19.33
N SER A 4 25.26 14.14 19.23
CA SER A 4 25.93 13.55 18.08
C SER A 4 25.07 13.58 16.82
N LEU A 5 23.78 13.19 16.91
CA LEU A 5 22.85 13.24 15.78
C LEU A 5 22.58 14.66 15.30
N HIS A 6 22.51 15.62 16.23
CA HIS A 6 22.36 17.03 15.86
C HIS A 6 23.58 17.56 15.08
N ARG A 7 24.79 17.23 15.52
CA ARG A 7 26.03 17.60 14.82
C ARG A 7 26.12 17.01 13.44
N LEU A 8 25.81 15.71 13.29
CA LEU A 8 25.80 15.01 12.00
C LEU A 8 24.77 15.60 11.04
N THR A 9 23.59 15.98 11.55
CA THR A 9 22.57 16.64 10.74
C THR A 9 23.02 18.01 10.27
N LYS A 10 23.63 18.81 11.17
CA LYS A 10 24.14 20.15 10.83
C LYS A 10 25.32 20.08 9.84
N ALA A 11 26.14 19.05 9.93
CA ALA A 11 27.23 18.78 8.99
C ALA A 11 26.77 18.18 7.65
N GLY A 12 25.47 17.89 7.48
CA GLY A 12 24.92 17.32 6.23
C GLY A 12 25.19 15.84 6.04
N HIS A 13 25.80 15.14 7.02
CA HIS A 13 26.05 13.70 6.91
C HIS A 13 24.80 12.85 7.00
N ILE A 14 23.79 13.32 7.72
CA ILE A 14 22.48 12.66 7.84
C ILE A 14 21.36 13.68 7.66
N ARG A 15 20.19 13.21 7.22
CA ARG A 15 18.96 14.00 7.09
C ARG A 15 17.93 13.54 8.10
N ARG A 16 17.34 14.46 8.86
CA ARG A 16 16.22 14.11 9.74
C ARG A 16 14.93 14.06 8.93
N LEU A 17 14.26 12.90 8.91
CA LEU A 17 12.99 12.69 8.21
C LEU A 17 11.79 12.90 9.13
N ALA A 18 11.89 12.43 10.38
CA ALA A 18 10.87 12.58 11.41
C ALA A 18 11.55 12.58 12.79
N ARG A 19 10.77 12.69 13.86
CA ARG A 19 11.29 12.56 15.23
C ARG A 19 11.88 11.16 15.43
N GLY A 20 13.18 11.09 15.69
CA GLY A 20 13.88 9.81 15.88
C GLY A 20 14.22 9.05 14.59
N VAL A 21 13.85 9.57 13.43
CA VAL A 21 14.09 8.93 12.12
C VAL A 21 15.06 9.77 11.31
N TYR A 22 16.17 9.16 10.94
CA TYR A 22 17.25 9.80 10.18
C TYR A 22 17.56 8.96 8.95
N ASP A 23 17.92 9.63 7.86
CA ASP A 23 18.40 9.03 6.61
C ASP A 23 19.88 9.32 6.46
N PHE A 24 20.63 8.31 6.05
CA PHE A 24 22.01 8.45 5.63
C PHE A 24 22.03 8.49 4.10
N PRO A 25 22.20 9.69 3.48
CA PRO A 25 22.11 9.82 2.04
C PRO A 25 23.16 8.96 1.33
N ARG A 26 22.73 8.11 0.41
CA ARG A 26 23.65 7.46 -0.51
C ARG A 26 24.12 8.50 -1.53
N MET A 27 25.43 8.62 -1.71
CA MET A 27 26.01 9.54 -2.68
C MET A 27 26.16 8.86 -4.04
N HIS A 28 25.73 9.55 -5.09
CA HIS A 28 26.00 9.14 -6.47
C HIS A 28 26.97 10.12 -7.10
N ALA A 29 28.01 9.63 -7.80
CA ALA A 29 29.11 10.45 -8.30
C ALA A 29 28.68 11.62 -9.21
N GLY A 30 27.56 11.45 -9.96
CA GLY A 30 27.06 12.48 -10.88
C GLY A 30 25.76 13.16 -10.43
N LEU A 31 25.03 12.60 -9.45
CA LEU A 31 23.71 13.09 -9.02
C LEU A 31 23.70 13.64 -7.60
N GLY A 32 24.82 13.55 -6.86
CA GLY A 32 24.88 13.96 -5.47
C GLY A 32 24.09 13.03 -4.52
N PRO A 33 23.54 13.54 -3.40
CA PRO A 33 22.82 12.73 -2.41
C PRO A 33 21.49 12.23 -2.97
N LEU A 34 21.33 10.90 -3.06
CA LEU A 34 20.12 10.27 -3.55
C LEU A 34 18.95 10.46 -2.57
N THR A 35 17.76 10.59 -3.12
CA THR A 35 16.51 10.59 -2.33
C THR A 35 16.19 9.16 -1.90
N PRO A 36 15.86 8.91 -0.61
CA PRO A 36 15.44 7.59 -0.15
C PRO A 36 14.13 7.19 -0.82
N SER A 37 13.95 5.89 -1.07
CA SER A 37 12.68 5.39 -1.59
C SER A 37 11.55 5.57 -0.57
N VAL A 38 10.33 5.73 -1.06
CA VAL A 38 9.13 5.83 -0.21
C VAL A 38 9.02 4.67 0.77
N ASN A 39 9.30 3.45 0.30
CA ASN A 39 9.26 2.25 1.14
C ASN A 39 10.32 2.30 2.26
N ALA A 40 11.55 2.72 1.94
CA ALA A 40 12.60 2.84 2.96
C ALA A 40 12.23 3.85 4.05
N VAL A 41 11.59 4.97 3.68
CA VAL A 41 11.08 5.97 4.63
C VAL A 41 9.95 5.38 5.48
N ALA A 42 8.98 4.70 4.85
CA ALA A 42 7.87 4.04 5.54
C ALA A 42 8.37 3.01 6.56
N ASP A 43 9.29 2.13 6.15
CA ASP A 43 9.87 1.11 7.01
C ASP A 43 10.66 1.70 8.19
N ALA A 44 11.41 2.78 7.95
CA ALA A 44 12.16 3.44 9.01
C ALA A 44 11.22 4.07 10.05
N ILE A 45 10.13 4.70 9.60
CA ILE A 45 9.12 5.29 10.48
C ILE A 45 8.39 4.19 11.24
N ALA A 46 7.91 3.14 10.56
CA ALA A 46 7.23 2.01 11.18
C ALA A 46 8.07 1.37 12.31
N ARG A 47 9.36 1.12 12.05
CA ARG A 47 10.28 0.61 13.08
C ARG A 47 10.48 1.55 14.26
N SER A 48 10.51 2.86 14.00
CA SER A 48 10.75 3.87 15.05
C SER A 48 9.54 4.15 15.92
N THR A 49 8.33 4.07 15.34
CA THR A 49 7.08 4.47 16.00
C THR A 49 6.19 3.32 16.37
N GLY A 50 6.39 2.13 15.80
CA GLY A 50 5.49 0.98 15.91
C GLY A 50 4.21 1.12 15.07
N GLU A 51 4.10 2.18 14.24
CA GLU A 51 2.94 2.41 13.38
C GLU A 51 2.86 1.35 12.27
N THR A 52 1.65 0.93 11.96
CA THR A 52 1.36 0.18 10.73
C THR A 52 1.26 1.17 9.58
N ILE A 53 2.06 0.96 8.55
CA ILE A 53 2.11 1.84 7.38
C ILE A 53 1.94 0.99 6.12
N VAL A 54 1.03 1.40 5.24
CA VAL A 54 0.75 0.71 3.96
C VAL A 54 0.57 1.71 2.83
N CYS A 55 0.67 1.25 1.58
CA CYS A 55 0.42 2.10 0.42
C CYS A 55 -1.05 2.56 0.36
N SER A 56 -1.31 3.67 -0.34
CA SER A 56 -2.68 4.17 -0.55
C SER A 56 -3.53 3.24 -1.42
N ASP A 57 -4.85 3.43 -1.37
CA ASP A 57 -5.81 2.69 -2.17
C ASP A 57 -5.53 2.84 -3.67
N ALA A 58 -5.22 4.05 -4.14
CA ALA A 58 -4.83 4.33 -5.53
C ALA A 58 -3.52 3.63 -5.92
N THR A 59 -2.51 3.64 -5.03
CA THR A 59 -1.24 2.94 -5.27
C THR A 59 -1.45 1.43 -5.33
N ALA A 60 -2.34 0.89 -4.50
CA ALA A 60 -2.68 -0.54 -4.53
C ALA A 60 -3.34 -0.94 -5.85
N ALA A 61 -4.29 -0.15 -6.35
CA ALA A 61 -4.95 -0.38 -7.62
C ALA A 61 -3.96 -0.31 -8.81
N ASN A 62 -3.05 0.67 -8.79
CA ASN A 62 -2.00 0.79 -9.81
C ASN A 62 -1.03 -0.41 -9.77
N ARG A 63 -0.56 -0.84 -8.59
CA ARG A 63 0.32 -2.02 -8.43
C ARG A 63 -0.32 -3.31 -8.94
N LEU A 64 -1.63 -3.44 -8.82
CA LEU A 64 -2.38 -4.60 -9.32
C LEU A 64 -2.78 -4.46 -10.81
N GLY A 65 -2.41 -3.36 -11.47
CA GLY A 65 -2.70 -3.14 -12.89
C GLY A 65 -4.18 -2.92 -13.21
N VAL A 66 -5.03 -2.61 -12.20
CA VAL A 66 -6.46 -2.37 -12.40
C VAL A 66 -6.79 -0.90 -12.63
N THR A 67 -5.79 -0.03 -12.65
CA THR A 67 -5.88 1.37 -13.08
C THR A 67 -4.57 1.82 -13.69
N ALA A 68 -4.65 2.64 -14.73
CA ALA A 68 -3.49 3.32 -15.31
C ALA A 68 -3.16 4.64 -14.58
N GLN A 69 -4.00 5.09 -13.65
CA GLN A 69 -3.79 6.34 -12.92
C GLN A 69 -2.59 6.22 -11.99
N VAL A 70 -1.60 7.09 -12.19
CA VAL A 70 -0.46 7.26 -11.28
C VAL A 70 -0.81 8.39 -10.32
N PRO A 71 -0.83 8.14 -8.99
CA PRO A 71 -1.12 9.20 -8.04
C PRO A 71 -0.11 10.35 -8.15
N ALA A 72 -0.59 11.58 -8.31
CA ALA A 72 0.25 12.78 -8.38
C ALA A 72 0.97 13.08 -7.06
N GLN A 73 0.44 12.60 -5.95
CA GLN A 73 1.04 12.73 -4.62
C GLN A 73 1.32 11.36 -4.03
N THR A 74 2.45 11.24 -3.35
CA THR A 74 2.79 10.06 -2.58
C THR A 74 2.03 10.06 -1.26
N VAL A 75 1.03 9.18 -1.15
CA VAL A 75 0.23 9.01 0.05
C VAL A 75 0.44 7.62 0.63
N LEU A 76 0.69 7.54 1.93
CA LEU A 76 0.72 6.32 2.73
C LEU A 76 -0.39 6.37 3.78
N LEU A 77 -0.99 5.21 4.06
CA LEU A 77 -2.01 5.08 5.11
C LEU A 77 -1.34 4.55 6.39
N THR A 78 -1.79 5.06 7.55
CA THR A 78 -1.23 4.68 8.85
C THR A 78 -2.31 4.69 9.94
N ASP A 79 -2.10 3.93 11.02
CA ASP A 79 -2.84 4.05 12.29
C ASP A 79 -2.29 5.17 13.19
N GLY A 80 -1.13 5.71 12.85
CA GLY A 80 -0.53 6.86 13.51
C GLY A 80 -1.19 8.19 13.15
N THR A 81 -0.49 9.30 13.32
CA THR A 81 -1.02 10.65 13.05
C THR A 81 -0.91 11.04 11.57
N THR A 82 -1.89 11.79 11.07
CA THR A 82 -1.80 12.44 9.75
C THR A 82 -0.72 13.50 9.78
N ARG A 83 0.26 13.38 8.87
CA ARG A 83 1.40 14.32 8.77
C ARG A 83 2.10 14.25 7.41
N PRO A 84 2.69 15.33 6.94
CA PRO A 84 3.66 15.27 5.86
C PRO A 84 5.04 14.88 6.40
N VAL A 85 5.77 14.09 5.62
CA VAL A 85 7.19 13.79 5.86
C VAL A 85 7.99 14.18 4.64
N ARG A 86 9.00 15.02 4.81
CA ARG A 86 9.92 15.41 3.75
C ARG A 86 11.13 14.47 3.74
N ALA A 87 11.40 13.86 2.60
CA ALA A 87 12.51 12.94 2.43
C ALA A 87 13.25 13.26 1.12
N GLY A 88 14.37 13.90 1.21
CA GLY A 88 15.04 14.46 0.04
C GLY A 88 14.18 15.54 -0.63
N GLY A 89 14.02 15.48 -1.94
CA GLY A 89 13.21 16.43 -2.71
C GLY A 89 11.71 16.08 -2.76
N GLN A 90 11.25 15.01 -2.08
CA GLN A 90 9.86 14.56 -2.11
C GLN A 90 9.13 14.79 -0.79
N THR A 91 7.81 14.99 -0.88
CA THR A 91 6.92 15.03 0.29
C THR A 91 6.00 13.79 0.26
N ILE A 92 6.01 13.03 1.35
CA ILE A 92 5.16 11.85 1.54
C ILE A 92 4.08 12.22 2.54
N GLN A 93 2.81 12.08 2.16
CA GLN A 93 1.66 12.32 3.02
C GLN A 93 1.29 11.04 3.78
N PHE A 94 1.42 11.05 5.10
CA PHE A 94 0.89 10.00 5.96
C PHE A 94 -0.54 10.38 6.35
N LYS A 95 -1.50 9.53 6.01
CA LYS A 95 -2.91 9.75 6.29
C LYS A 95 -3.41 8.72 7.30
N ARG A 96 -3.88 9.19 8.46
CA ARG A 96 -4.49 8.33 9.47
C ARG A 96 -5.77 7.70 8.95
N VAL A 97 -5.89 6.39 9.14
CA VAL A 97 -7.09 5.62 8.82
C VAL A 97 -7.39 4.63 9.96
N SER A 98 -8.58 4.02 9.93
CA SER A 98 -8.91 2.97 10.90
C SER A 98 -8.03 1.73 10.69
N PRO A 99 -7.73 0.94 11.75
CA PRO A 99 -6.95 -0.29 11.62
C PRO A 99 -7.54 -1.29 10.62
N SER A 100 -8.87 -1.34 10.47
CA SER A 100 -9.55 -2.17 9.48
C SER A 100 -9.12 -1.86 8.04
N ARG A 101 -8.78 -0.60 7.72
CA ARG A 101 -8.28 -0.21 6.39
C ARG A 101 -6.83 -0.64 6.14
N LEU A 102 -6.08 -0.91 7.18
CA LEU A 102 -4.68 -1.36 7.10
C LEU A 102 -4.59 -2.89 7.06
N ALA A 103 -5.72 -3.58 7.20
CA ALA A 103 -5.77 -5.03 7.26
C ALA A 103 -5.08 -5.67 6.04
N GLY A 104 -4.31 -6.70 6.30
CA GLY A 104 -3.53 -7.41 5.29
C GLY A 104 -2.20 -6.75 4.91
N GLY A 105 -1.89 -5.55 5.42
CA GLY A 105 -0.63 -4.89 5.06
C GLY A 105 -0.45 -4.71 3.55
N ASP A 106 0.77 -4.57 3.06
CA ASP A 106 1.07 -4.52 1.62
C ASP A 106 1.23 -5.91 0.98
N THR A 107 0.57 -6.94 1.55
CA THR A 107 0.46 -8.26 0.90
C THR A 107 -0.52 -8.21 -0.29
N PRO A 108 -0.43 -9.12 -1.26
CA PRO A 108 -1.36 -9.15 -2.40
C PRO A 108 -2.84 -9.11 -1.96
N ALA A 109 -3.22 -9.86 -0.93
CA ALA A 109 -4.57 -9.84 -0.37
C ALA A 109 -4.98 -8.47 0.19
N GLY A 110 -4.09 -7.80 0.92
CA GLY A 110 -4.31 -6.44 1.43
C GLY A 110 -4.39 -5.40 0.30
N LEU A 111 -3.57 -5.55 -0.73
CA LEU A 111 -3.64 -4.70 -1.93
C LEU A 111 -4.98 -4.83 -2.64
N VAL A 112 -5.54 -6.05 -2.77
CA VAL A 112 -6.87 -6.27 -3.37
C VAL A 112 -7.96 -5.51 -2.62
N LEU A 113 -7.99 -5.57 -1.28
CA LEU A 113 -8.98 -4.82 -0.51
C LEU A 113 -8.90 -3.29 -0.75
N ARG A 114 -7.68 -2.75 -0.81
CA ARG A 114 -7.48 -1.33 -1.07
C ARG A 114 -7.81 -0.96 -2.52
N ALA A 115 -7.44 -1.80 -3.48
CA ALA A 115 -7.78 -1.57 -4.88
C ALA A 115 -9.30 -1.54 -5.10
N LEU A 116 -10.05 -2.47 -4.50
CA LEU A 116 -11.51 -2.46 -4.53
C LEU A 116 -12.08 -1.15 -3.95
N ARG A 117 -11.54 -0.67 -2.81
CA ARG A 117 -11.96 0.63 -2.23
C ARG A 117 -11.71 1.81 -3.17
N PHE A 118 -10.61 1.78 -3.91
CA PHE A 118 -10.27 2.83 -4.87
C PHE A 118 -11.22 2.85 -6.06
N LEU A 119 -11.50 1.67 -6.62
CA LEU A 119 -12.33 1.52 -7.81
C LEU A 119 -13.81 1.85 -7.54
N GLY A 120 -14.32 1.46 -6.36
CA GLY A 120 -15.77 1.52 -6.08
C GLY A 120 -16.55 0.41 -6.77
N ALA A 121 -17.82 0.25 -6.42
CA ALA A 121 -18.66 -0.84 -6.90
C ALA A 121 -18.90 -0.80 -8.42
N ASP A 122 -19.10 0.40 -8.95
CA ASP A 122 -19.51 0.63 -10.35
C ASP A 122 -18.40 0.37 -11.38
N ALA A 123 -17.13 0.36 -10.93
CA ALA A 123 -15.97 0.13 -11.79
C ALA A 123 -15.47 -1.32 -11.77
N ILE A 124 -16.23 -2.27 -11.22
CA ILE A 124 -15.84 -3.68 -11.10
C ILE A 124 -16.52 -4.52 -12.19
N ASP A 125 -15.82 -4.70 -13.28
CA ASP A 125 -16.19 -5.63 -14.36
C ASP A 125 -15.48 -6.98 -14.25
N ASP A 126 -15.68 -7.86 -15.22
CA ASP A 126 -15.07 -9.20 -15.27
C ASP A 126 -13.55 -9.12 -15.54
N ASP A 127 -13.08 -8.13 -16.29
CA ASP A 127 -11.65 -7.93 -16.54
C ASP A 127 -10.92 -7.55 -15.24
N VAL A 128 -11.47 -6.62 -14.46
CA VAL A 128 -10.95 -6.25 -13.14
C VAL A 128 -10.90 -7.46 -12.21
N VAL A 129 -11.97 -8.27 -12.16
CA VAL A 129 -12.01 -9.48 -11.33
C VAL A 129 -10.94 -10.48 -11.76
N SER A 130 -10.77 -10.71 -13.07
CA SER A 130 -9.76 -11.63 -13.63
C SER A 130 -8.34 -11.16 -13.28
N ARG A 131 -8.02 -9.87 -13.45
CA ARG A 131 -6.73 -9.30 -13.08
C ARG A 131 -6.44 -9.42 -11.59
N LEU A 132 -7.41 -9.10 -10.73
CA LEU A 132 -7.26 -9.23 -9.28
C LEU A 132 -7.04 -10.69 -8.87
N ARG A 133 -7.71 -11.64 -9.53
CA ARG A 133 -7.53 -13.09 -9.30
C ARG A 133 -6.14 -13.55 -9.71
N SER A 134 -5.66 -13.13 -10.89
CA SER A 134 -4.33 -13.51 -11.42
C SER A 134 -3.19 -13.01 -10.54
N ALA A 135 -3.40 -11.91 -9.82
CA ALA A 135 -2.41 -11.33 -8.91
C ALA A 135 -2.28 -12.11 -7.58
N LEU A 136 -3.13 -13.12 -7.33
CA LEU A 136 -3.20 -13.86 -6.07
C LEU A 136 -2.71 -15.30 -6.23
N SER A 137 -1.73 -15.69 -5.43
CA SER A 137 -1.41 -17.10 -5.18
C SER A 137 -2.50 -17.77 -4.33
N ASP A 138 -2.51 -19.10 -4.25
CA ASP A 138 -3.45 -19.84 -3.39
C ASP A 138 -3.33 -19.44 -1.92
N ARG A 139 -2.12 -19.14 -1.45
CA ARG A 139 -1.87 -18.62 -0.11
C ARG A 139 -2.51 -17.24 0.08
N ASP A 140 -2.42 -16.37 -0.93
CA ASP A 140 -3.01 -15.03 -0.86
C ASP A 140 -4.53 -15.07 -0.95
N ARG A 141 -5.11 -16.02 -1.69
CA ARG A 141 -6.56 -16.27 -1.72
C ARG A 141 -7.09 -16.67 -0.35
N LYS A 142 -6.40 -17.58 0.37
CA LYS A 142 -6.74 -17.92 1.76
C LYS A 142 -6.71 -16.69 2.66
N LYS A 143 -5.63 -15.88 2.57
CA LYS A 143 -5.55 -14.62 3.31
C LYS A 143 -6.67 -13.64 2.95
N LEU A 144 -7.03 -13.51 1.67
CA LEU A 144 -8.12 -12.64 1.24
C LEU A 144 -9.46 -13.10 1.84
N SER A 145 -9.69 -14.42 1.92
CA SER A 145 -10.87 -14.99 2.59
C SER A 145 -10.93 -14.58 4.07
N ASP A 146 -9.81 -14.65 4.80
CA ASP A 146 -9.72 -14.25 6.21
C ASP A 146 -9.95 -12.74 6.39
N LEU A 147 -9.55 -11.94 5.41
CA LEU A 147 -9.69 -10.49 5.42
C LEU A 147 -11.10 -9.99 5.06
N ARG A 148 -12.04 -10.86 4.65
CA ARG A 148 -13.44 -10.49 4.31
C ARG A 148 -14.13 -9.69 5.41
N ARG A 149 -13.82 -9.95 6.69
CA ARG A 149 -14.36 -9.20 7.84
C ARG A 149 -13.98 -7.71 7.83
N HIS A 150 -12.97 -7.30 7.08
CA HIS A 150 -12.51 -5.91 6.94
C HIS A 150 -13.01 -5.26 5.64
N ALA A 151 -13.73 -6.03 4.81
CA ALA A 151 -14.31 -5.53 3.57
C ALA A 151 -15.59 -4.75 3.82
N LEU A 152 -15.93 -3.84 2.92
CA LEU A 152 -17.25 -3.21 2.89
C LEU A 152 -18.27 -4.22 2.35
N SER A 153 -19.54 -4.10 2.73
CA SER A 153 -20.60 -5.05 2.35
C SER A 153 -20.66 -5.31 0.86
N TRP A 154 -20.56 -4.27 0.05
CA TRP A 154 -20.59 -4.39 -1.42
C TRP A 154 -19.39 -5.12 -2.02
N MET A 155 -18.25 -5.20 -1.31
CA MET A 155 -17.06 -5.93 -1.75
C MET A 155 -17.19 -7.44 -1.59
N LEU A 156 -18.05 -7.91 -0.69
CA LEU A 156 -18.15 -9.34 -0.38
C LEU A 156 -18.52 -10.21 -1.59
N PRO A 157 -19.51 -9.85 -2.42
CA PRO A 157 -19.79 -10.58 -3.66
C PRO A 157 -18.60 -10.57 -4.63
N VAL A 158 -17.91 -9.42 -4.77
CA VAL A 158 -16.74 -9.29 -5.64
C VAL A 158 -15.59 -10.18 -5.16
N ILE A 159 -15.31 -10.20 -3.86
CA ILE A 159 -14.31 -11.08 -3.27
C ILE A 159 -14.69 -12.56 -3.51
N GLY A 160 -15.97 -12.91 -3.41
CA GLY A 160 -16.47 -14.23 -3.77
C GLY A 160 -16.08 -14.60 -5.21
N ARG A 161 -16.36 -13.70 -6.18
CA ARG A 161 -15.98 -13.87 -7.59
C ARG A 161 -14.47 -14.03 -7.79
N ILE A 162 -13.63 -13.28 -7.05
CA ILE A 162 -12.16 -13.38 -7.12
C ILE A 162 -11.67 -14.73 -6.59
N LEU A 163 -12.30 -15.27 -5.56
CA LEU A 163 -11.90 -16.52 -4.90
C LEU A 163 -12.39 -17.78 -5.63
N THR A 164 -13.47 -17.70 -6.42
CA THR A 164 -14.02 -18.83 -7.16
C THR A 164 -13.11 -19.15 -8.37
N PRO A 165 -12.68 -20.41 -8.57
CA PRO A 165 -11.94 -20.84 -9.74
C PRO A 165 -12.72 -20.61 -11.04
N GLU A 166 -12.03 -20.40 -12.17
CA GLU A 166 -12.68 -20.20 -13.48
C GLU A 166 -13.46 -21.45 -13.91
N ASP A 167 -12.89 -22.63 -13.70
CA ASP A 167 -13.53 -23.91 -14.04
C ASP A 167 -14.89 -24.15 -13.35
N GLU A 168 -15.10 -23.61 -12.15
CA GLU A 168 -16.39 -23.70 -11.47
C GLU A 168 -17.43 -22.71 -12.00
N ARG A 169 -16.98 -21.57 -12.53
CA ARG A 169 -17.87 -20.57 -13.13
C ARG A 169 -18.43 -21.04 -14.45
N ASP A 170 -17.56 -21.58 -15.31
CA ASP A 170 -17.97 -22.10 -16.62
C ASP A 170 -18.99 -23.28 -16.45
N ARG A 171 -18.79 -24.10 -15.42
CA ARG A 171 -19.75 -25.16 -15.06
C ARG A 171 -21.07 -24.58 -14.54
N GLN A 172 -21.06 -23.51 -13.73
CA GLN A 172 -22.28 -22.89 -13.23
C GLN A 172 -23.05 -22.16 -14.33
N GLN A 173 -22.35 -21.52 -15.27
CA GLN A 173 -22.99 -20.89 -16.43
C GLN A 173 -23.58 -21.92 -17.40
N ALA A 174 -22.87 -23.02 -17.63
CA ALA A 174 -23.39 -24.12 -18.48
C ALA A 174 -24.61 -24.84 -17.89
N LEU A 175 -24.76 -24.82 -16.56
CA LEU A 175 -25.92 -25.40 -15.87
C LEU A 175 -27.12 -24.42 -15.77
N ALA A 176 -26.90 -23.13 -16.02
CA ALA A 176 -27.91 -22.08 -15.95
C ALA A 176 -28.50 -21.71 -17.34
N SER A 177 -27.97 -22.31 -18.42
CA SER A 177 -28.40 -22.13 -19.81
C SER A 177 -29.23 -23.29 -20.28
#